data_6693d9528eefc8f66df112d0fa403ab9
#
_entry.id   6693d9528eefc8f66df112d0fa403ab9
#
_cell.length_a   1.000
_cell.length_b   1.000
_cell.length_c   1.000
_cell.angle_alpha   90.00
_cell.angle_beta   90.00
_cell.angle_gamma   90.00
#
_symmetry.space_group_name_H-M   'P 1'
#
loop_
_entity.id
_entity.type
_entity.pdbx_description
1 polymer ?
#
loop_
_entity_poly.entity_id
_entity_poly.type
_entity_poly.pdbx_seq_one_letter_code
_entity_poly.pdbx_strand_id
1 'polypeptide(L)'
;MQADRAGKLDAELAYITGGMSWEANYNIVAPEKSDLLDFVGWITMDNQSGKTFENAKIKLMAGDVSKIQDAERFALARSEELAVSGRMAAPVTEKAFEDYHLYNLARPTTLRDRETKQVEFIRASGVKSERIYVYDGLKIDWNQWRGYRMENIRNNQDIGTEMDTKVAVMREFKNSEANHLGMPLPKGRVRFYKQDDDKQLEFTGENLIDHTPKDETLRVFTGNAFDLVGERLRTNVKVDSSNHWLDESFEIKLRNHKKEPVQIRVVEHLFRWTNWEITEKSGPFTKTNAQTIEFRVPVKADEEKTVRYTVHYSW
;
A
#
# COMPACT_ATOMS: atom_id res chain seq x y z
N MET A 1 43.78 21.22 -9.46
CA MET A 1 44.93 20.43 -8.94
C MET A 1 46.18 20.92 -9.60
N GLN A 2 47.23 21.18 -8.86
CA GLN A 2 48.54 21.57 -9.37
C GLN A 2 49.46 20.37 -9.08
N ALA A 3 50.12 19.86 -10.09
CA ALA A 3 51.02 18.71 -9.95
C ALA A 3 52.46 19.17 -10.14
N ASP A 4 53.35 18.76 -9.26
CA ASP A 4 54.78 19.15 -9.29
C ASP A 4 55.60 18.39 -10.33
N ARG A 5 55.02 17.38 -10.99
CA ARG A 5 55.61 16.60 -12.05
C ARG A 5 54.62 16.28 -13.16
N ALA A 6 55.05 16.30 -14.40
CA ALA A 6 54.28 15.80 -15.53
C ALA A 6 54.19 14.27 -15.44
N GLY A 7 53.02 13.73 -15.53
CA GLY A 7 52.75 12.28 -15.48
C GLY A 7 51.25 11.98 -15.62
N LYS A 8 50.92 10.69 -15.82
CA LYS A 8 49.55 10.21 -15.81
C LYS A 8 49.11 10.05 -14.36
N LEU A 9 48.02 10.69 -14.02
CA LEU A 9 47.42 10.59 -12.68
C LEU A 9 46.03 9.95 -12.85
N ASP A 10 45.79 8.87 -12.15
CA ASP A 10 44.44 8.30 -11.98
C ASP A 10 43.85 8.90 -10.72
N ALA A 11 42.74 9.61 -10.85
CA ALA A 11 42.04 10.24 -9.73
C ALA A 11 40.61 9.76 -9.70
N GLU A 12 40.16 9.38 -8.50
CA GLU A 12 38.75 9.08 -8.18
C GLU A 12 38.12 10.30 -7.54
N LEU A 13 36.95 10.71 -8.04
CA LEU A 13 36.21 11.85 -7.53
C LEU A 13 34.82 11.40 -7.05
N ALA A 14 34.55 11.56 -5.78
CA ALA A 14 33.22 11.35 -5.20
C ALA A 14 32.58 12.71 -4.84
N TYR A 15 31.31 12.90 -5.19
CA TYR A 15 30.58 14.11 -4.84
C TYR A 15 29.08 13.83 -4.72
N ILE A 16 28.39 14.67 -3.96
CA ILE A 16 26.92 14.65 -3.86
C ILE A 16 26.37 15.79 -4.73
N THR A 17 25.34 15.47 -5.51
CA THR A 17 24.61 16.44 -6.32
C THR A 17 23.10 16.30 -6.07
N GLY A 18 22.37 17.39 -6.22
CA GLY A 18 20.91 17.40 -6.25
C GLY A 18 20.37 17.32 -7.68
N GLY A 19 19.04 17.47 -7.80
CA GLY A 19 18.36 17.54 -9.10
C GLY A 19 18.18 16.18 -9.77
N MET A 20 18.34 15.07 -9.05
CA MET A 20 17.99 13.75 -9.54
C MET A 20 16.96 13.10 -8.62
N SER A 21 15.97 12.46 -9.21
CA SER A 21 14.95 11.70 -8.51
C SER A 21 14.61 10.41 -9.25
N TRP A 22 14.00 9.49 -8.55
CA TRP A 22 13.41 8.30 -9.16
C TRP A 22 12.16 7.85 -8.42
N GLU A 23 11.29 7.15 -9.13
CA GLU A 23 10.07 6.56 -8.60
C GLU A 23 9.77 5.22 -9.26
N ALA A 24 9.05 4.35 -8.55
CA ALA A 24 8.50 3.14 -9.11
C ALA A 24 7.05 3.36 -9.55
N ASN A 25 6.70 2.80 -10.69
CA ASN A 25 5.35 2.80 -11.24
C ASN A 25 5.00 1.38 -11.66
N TYR A 26 3.79 0.95 -11.35
CA TYR A 26 3.32 -0.41 -11.61
C TYR A 26 2.02 -0.38 -12.42
N ASN A 27 1.97 -1.19 -13.46
CA ASN A 27 0.76 -1.46 -14.20
C ASN A 27 0.33 -2.90 -13.93
N ILE A 28 -0.89 -3.07 -13.46
CA ILE A 28 -1.49 -4.37 -13.19
C ILE A 28 -2.70 -4.54 -14.11
N VAL A 29 -2.69 -5.60 -14.89
CA VAL A 29 -3.77 -5.94 -15.79
C VAL A 29 -4.50 -7.16 -15.24
N ALA A 30 -5.80 -7.02 -15.00
CA ALA A 30 -6.68 -8.13 -14.68
C ALA A 30 -7.35 -8.60 -15.97
N PRO A 31 -7.19 -9.87 -16.40
CA PRO A 31 -7.92 -10.41 -17.52
C PRO A 31 -9.42 -10.50 -17.20
N GLU A 32 -10.24 -10.60 -18.25
CA GLU A 32 -11.71 -10.57 -18.15
C GLU A 32 -12.27 -11.61 -17.18
N LYS A 33 -11.82 -12.85 -17.27
CA LYS A 33 -12.43 -14.03 -16.60
C LYS A 33 -11.56 -14.71 -15.56
N SER A 34 -10.48 -14.07 -15.11
CA SER A 34 -9.52 -14.71 -14.21
C SER A 34 -9.13 -13.76 -13.08
N ASP A 35 -8.78 -14.32 -11.92
CA ASP A 35 -8.16 -13.59 -10.81
C ASP A 35 -6.61 -13.60 -10.88
N LEU A 36 -6.05 -14.15 -11.98
CA LEU A 36 -4.62 -14.03 -12.29
C LEU A 36 -4.34 -12.65 -12.85
N LEU A 37 -3.27 -12.03 -12.38
CA LEU A 37 -2.89 -10.68 -12.79
C LEU A 37 -1.60 -10.72 -13.62
N ASP A 38 -1.52 -9.84 -14.61
CA ASP A 38 -0.27 -9.48 -15.25
C ASP A 38 0.28 -8.22 -14.59
N PHE A 39 1.54 -8.27 -14.18
CA PHE A 39 2.18 -7.24 -13.37
C PHE A 39 3.45 -6.74 -14.06
N VAL A 40 3.54 -5.44 -14.31
CA VAL A 40 4.72 -4.80 -14.90
C VAL A 40 5.12 -3.60 -14.06
N GLY A 41 6.37 -3.58 -13.59
CA GLY A 41 6.93 -2.47 -12.84
C GLY A 41 8.00 -1.72 -13.62
N TRP A 42 7.95 -0.40 -13.53
CA TRP A 42 8.85 0.54 -14.19
C TRP A 42 9.54 1.42 -13.16
N ILE A 43 10.83 1.64 -13.34
CA ILE A 43 11.59 2.68 -12.66
C ILE A 43 11.64 3.89 -13.60
N THR A 44 11.15 5.02 -13.12
CA THR A 44 11.24 6.31 -13.80
C THR A 44 12.31 7.13 -13.10
N MET A 45 13.36 7.51 -13.83
CA MET A 45 14.44 8.36 -13.36
C MET A 45 14.35 9.72 -14.03
N ASP A 46 14.44 10.79 -13.24
CA ASP A 46 14.46 12.17 -13.73
C ASP A 46 15.79 12.84 -13.38
N ASN A 47 16.41 13.48 -14.36
CA ASN A 47 17.68 14.17 -14.19
C ASN A 47 17.52 15.68 -14.51
N GLN A 48 17.52 16.48 -13.49
CA GLN A 48 17.49 17.95 -13.52
C GLN A 48 18.78 18.54 -12.91
N SER A 49 19.88 17.77 -12.91
CA SER A 49 21.13 18.16 -12.23
C SER A 49 21.98 19.18 -13.00
N GLY A 50 21.60 19.50 -14.22
CA GLY A 50 22.41 20.36 -15.11
C GLY A 50 23.57 19.61 -15.80
N LYS A 51 23.66 18.27 -15.65
CA LYS A 51 24.73 17.47 -16.24
C LYS A 51 24.20 16.20 -16.88
N THR A 52 24.76 15.85 -18.04
CA THR A 52 24.58 14.53 -18.67
C THR A 52 25.56 13.52 -18.09
N PHE A 53 25.04 12.35 -17.71
CA PHE A 53 25.83 11.20 -17.26
C PHE A 53 25.85 10.15 -18.37
N GLU A 54 26.96 10.11 -19.12
CA GLU A 54 27.12 9.19 -20.25
C GLU A 54 27.59 7.83 -19.77
N ASN A 55 26.97 6.75 -20.32
CA ASN A 55 27.33 5.36 -20.04
C ASN A 55 27.49 5.07 -18.53
N ALA A 56 26.60 5.63 -17.73
CA ALA A 56 26.67 5.57 -16.27
C ALA A 56 26.16 4.23 -15.74
N LYS A 57 26.84 3.68 -14.73
CA LYS A 57 26.32 2.60 -13.89
C LYS A 57 25.39 3.22 -12.85
N ILE A 58 24.10 2.89 -12.91
CA ILE A 58 23.07 3.47 -12.04
C ILE A 58 22.68 2.46 -10.97
N LYS A 59 22.71 2.91 -9.72
CA LYS A 59 22.21 2.19 -8.56
C LYS A 59 21.17 3.07 -7.88
N LEU A 60 20.00 2.50 -7.60
CA LEU A 60 18.88 3.19 -6.99
C LEU A 60 18.64 2.58 -5.60
N MET A 61 18.57 3.43 -4.60
CA MET A 61 18.35 2.99 -3.22
C MET A 61 16.89 3.24 -2.83
N ALA A 62 16.21 2.20 -2.37
CA ALA A 62 14.86 2.27 -1.80
C ALA A 62 14.92 2.04 -0.29
N GLY A 63 14.14 2.82 0.45
CA GLY A 63 14.06 2.85 1.90
C GLY A 63 14.06 4.27 2.42
N ASP A 64 13.79 4.44 3.70
CA ASP A 64 13.75 5.76 4.34
C ASP A 64 15.16 6.20 4.75
N VAL A 65 15.91 6.72 3.77
CA VAL A 65 17.26 7.24 4.01
C VAL A 65 17.17 8.52 4.84
N SER A 66 17.71 8.48 6.06
CA SER A 66 17.84 9.68 6.89
C SER A 66 18.86 10.63 6.27
N LYS A 67 18.38 11.77 5.77
CA LYS A 67 19.24 12.88 5.34
C LYS A 67 19.23 13.95 6.40
N ILE A 68 20.40 14.24 6.98
CA ILE A 68 20.58 15.45 7.80
C ILE A 68 20.49 16.64 6.85
N GLN A 69 19.50 17.51 7.05
CA GLN A 69 19.27 18.69 6.21
C GLN A 69 20.22 19.86 6.48
N ASP A 70 21.26 19.69 7.27
CA ASP A 70 22.27 20.72 7.50
C ASP A 70 23.63 20.31 6.96
N ALA A 71 24.20 21.24 6.22
CA ALA A 71 25.51 21.15 5.62
C ALA A 71 26.57 21.01 6.72
N GLU A 72 26.97 19.78 7.04
CA GLU A 72 28.34 19.48 7.46
C GLU A 72 28.54 17.98 7.77
N ARG A 73 29.56 17.46 7.10
CA ARG A 73 30.35 16.24 7.34
C ARG A 73 30.06 14.99 6.54
N PHE A 74 30.97 14.85 5.60
CA PHE A 74 31.19 13.64 4.80
C PHE A 74 31.87 12.54 5.63
N ALA A 75 31.37 11.29 5.49
CA ALA A 75 32.12 10.08 5.78
C ALA A 75 32.08 9.14 4.59
N LEU A 76 33.23 8.77 4.11
CA LEU A 76 33.49 7.89 2.98
C LEU A 76 33.16 6.43 3.32
N ALA A 77 32.32 5.80 2.55
CA ALA A 77 32.16 4.35 2.53
C ALA A 77 32.81 3.75 1.28
N ARG A 78 33.73 2.84 1.51
CA ARG A 78 34.49 2.10 0.51
C ARG A 78 33.72 0.88 0.04
N SER A 79 33.51 0.72 -1.26
CA SER A 79 32.81 -0.44 -1.83
C SER A 79 33.81 -1.47 -2.36
N GLU A 80 33.67 -2.71 -1.92
CA GLU A 80 34.35 -3.86 -2.51
C GLU A 80 33.52 -4.47 -3.65
N GLU A 81 34.20 -4.79 -4.74
CA GLU A 81 33.65 -5.32 -5.95
C GLU A 81 33.70 -6.87 -5.93
N LEU A 82 32.54 -7.50 -6.06
CA LEU A 82 32.46 -8.96 -6.27
C LEU A 82 31.82 -9.26 -7.62
N ALA A 83 32.57 -9.96 -8.45
CA ALA A 83 32.14 -10.43 -9.76
C ALA A 83 31.24 -11.66 -9.66
N VAL A 84 30.12 -11.68 -10.37
CA VAL A 84 29.22 -12.84 -10.52
C VAL A 84 29.00 -13.13 -12.00
N SER A 85 29.23 -14.38 -12.35
CA SER A 85 29.12 -14.96 -13.69
C SER A 85 27.69 -15.29 -14.11
N GLY A 86 27.39 -14.94 -15.33
CA GLY A 86 26.51 -15.53 -16.35
C GLY A 86 25.19 -16.20 -16.03
N ARG A 87 24.11 -15.40 -16.06
CA ARG A 87 22.77 -15.76 -16.53
C ARG A 87 22.22 -14.56 -17.29
N MET A 88 21.34 -14.77 -18.31
CA MET A 88 20.70 -13.65 -19.00
C MET A 88 20.02 -12.78 -17.94
N ALA A 89 20.64 -11.65 -17.67
CA ALA A 89 20.27 -10.78 -16.55
C ALA A 89 18.96 -10.06 -16.86
N ALA A 90 18.05 -10.10 -15.90
CA ALA A 90 16.94 -9.16 -15.83
C ALA A 90 17.47 -7.72 -16.00
N PRO A 91 16.71 -6.78 -16.61
CA PRO A 91 17.16 -5.41 -16.86
C PRO A 91 17.54 -4.65 -15.58
N VAL A 92 17.07 -5.09 -14.43
CA VAL A 92 17.43 -4.59 -13.09
C VAL A 92 17.64 -5.77 -12.15
N THR A 93 18.67 -5.72 -11.32
CA THR A 93 18.90 -6.67 -10.23
C THR A 93 18.77 -5.97 -8.89
N GLU A 94 18.18 -6.65 -7.91
CA GLU A 94 18.04 -6.15 -6.55
C GLU A 94 19.07 -6.83 -5.62
N LYS A 95 19.54 -6.08 -4.63
CA LYS A 95 20.41 -6.56 -3.55
C LYS A 95 20.08 -5.86 -2.26
N ALA A 96 19.91 -6.63 -1.17
CA ALA A 96 19.83 -6.08 0.18
C ALA A 96 21.14 -5.36 0.54
N PHE A 97 21.03 -4.16 1.10
CA PHE A 97 22.15 -3.35 1.53
C PHE A 97 21.81 -2.70 2.88
N GLU A 98 22.27 -3.29 3.98
CA GLU A 98 21.84 -2.96 5.34
C GLU A 98 20.30 -3.06 5.45
N ASP A 99 19.64 -1.99 5.91
CA ASP A 99 18.18 -1.89 6.00
C ASP A 99 17.51 -1.35 4.72
N TYR A 100 18.25 -1.27 3.61
CA TYR A 100 17.81 -0.73 2.33
C TYR A 100 17.83 -1.80 1.23
N HIS A 101 17.19 -1.49 0.10
CA HIS A 101 17.27 -2.29 -1.12
C HIS A 101 17.92 -1.49 -2.24
N LEU A 102 18.96 -2.06 -2.84
CA LEU A 102 19.67 -1.50 -3.99
C LEU A 102 19.20 -2.17 -5.27
N TYR A 103 18.71 -1.36 -6.19
CA TYR A 103 18.31 -1.77 -7.53
C TYR A 103 19.40 -1.33 -8.51
N ASN A 104 20.11 -2.30 -9.09
CA ASN A 104 21.18 -2.05 -10.04
C ASN A 104 20.64 -2.20 -11.47
N LEU A 105 20.80 -1.19 -12.31
CA LEU A 105 20.55 -1.35 -13.73
C LEU A 105 21.61 -2.27 -14.34
N ALA A 106 21.17 -3.34 -15.02
CA ALA A 106 22.06 -4.36 -15.56
C ALA A 106 23.01 -3.82 -16.64
N ARG A 107 22.62 -2.73 -17.30
CA ARG A 107 23.44 -2.11 -18.36
C ARG A 107 23.68 -0.65 -18.05
N PRO A 108 24.92 -0.19 -18.22
CA PRO A 108 25.20 1.24 -18.20
C PRO A 108 24.29 1.98 -19.17
N THR A 109 23.80 3.12 -18.76
CA THR A 109 22.88 3.94 -19.57
C THR A 109 23.28 5.40 -19.52
N THR A 110 23.00 6.11 -20.59
CA THR A 110 23.17 7.57 -20.59
C THR A 110 21.88 8.21 -20.06
N LEU A 111 22.01 9.06 -19.06
CA LEU A 111 20.95 9.87 -18.52
C LEU A 111 21.27 11.34 -18.78
N ARG A 112 20.62 11.92 -19.79
CA ARG A 112 20.89 13.30 -20.21
C ARG A 112 20.34 14.31 -19.20
N ASP A 113 20.90 15.50 -19.25
CA ASP A 113 20.30 16.62 -18.51
C ASP A 113 18.87 16.89 -19.02
N ARG A 114 17.95 17.12 -18.10
CA ARG A 114 16.51 17.31 -18.35
C ARG A 114 15.82 16.12 -19.04
N GLU A 115 16.35 14.92 -18.84
CA GLU A 115 15.78 13.67 -19.36
C GLU A 115 15.03 12.94 -18.27
N THR A 116 13.79 12.50 -18.58
CA THR A 116 13.08 11.48 -17.84
C THR A 116 13.21 10.15 -18.58
N LYS A 117 13.73 9.13 -17.91
CA LYS A 117 13.98 7.81 -18.49
C LYS A 117 13.26 6.73 -17.70
N GLN A 118 12.58 5.84 -18.41
CA GLN A 118 11.93 4.66 -17.81
C GLN A 118 12.67 3.38 -18.16
N VAL A 119 12.80 2.48 -17.18
CA VAL A 119 13.38 1.15 -17.34
C VAL A 119 12.44 0.15 -16.65
N GLU A 120 12.07 -0.90 -17.37
CA GLU A 120 11.34 -2.03 -16.79
C GLU A 120 12.22 -2.75 -15.77
N PHE A 121 11.74 -3.00 -14.57
CA PHE A 121 12.50 -3.70 -13.54
C PHE A 121 11.88 -5.01 -13.09
N ILE A 122 10.56 -5.16 -13.26
CA ILE A 122 9.84 -6.40 -12.97
C ILE A 122 8.74 -6.63 -13.99
N ARG A 123 8.62 -7.89 -14.42
CA ARG A 123 7.49 -8.37 -15.21
C ARG A 123 7.09 -9.75 -14.72
N ALA A 124 5.83 -9.92 -14.35
CA ALA A 124 5.28 -11.19 -13.94
C ALA A 124 3.91 -11.40 -14.57
N SER A 125 3.62 -12.60 -14.99
CA SER A 125 2.31 -13.00 -15.50
C SER A 125 1.75 -14.13 -14.65
N GLY A 126 0.42 -14.20 -14.55
CA GLY A 126 -0.26 -15.23 -13.79
C GLY A 126 -0.13 -15.07 -12.27
N VAL A 127 0.05 -13.84 -11.77
CA VAL A 127 0.09 -13.54 -10.34
C VAL A 127 -1.28 -13.81 -9.73
N LYS A 128 -1.36 -14.81 -8.85
CA LYS A 128 -2.60 -15.17 -8.15
C LYS A 128 -3.02 -14.04 -7.22
N SER A 129 -4.26 -13.62 -7.35
CA SER A 129 -4.86 -12.59 -6.50
C SER A 129 -6.24 -13.00 -6.03
N GLU A 130 -6.67 -12.43 -4.91
CA GLU A 130 -8.04 -12.53 -4.41
C GLU A 130 -8.73 -11.17 -4.57
N ARG A 131 -9.94 -11.16 -5.14
CA ARG A 131 -10.81 -10.00 -5.11
C ARG A 131 -11.57 -10.01 -3.80
N ILE A 132 -11.41 -8.99 -3.00
CA ILE A 132 -12.08 -8.85 -1.72
C ILE A 132 -12.98 -7.62 -1.71
N TYR A 133 -14.11 -7.74 -1.02
CA TYR A 133 -15.04 -6.64 -0.78
C TYR A 133 -14.94 -6.23 0.68
N VAL A 134 -14.71 -4.96 0.92
CA VAL A 134 -14.51 -4.43 2.29
C VAL A 134 -15.52 -3.32 2.52
N TYR A 135 -16.33 -3.48 3.55
CA TYR A 135 -17.19 -2.43 4.07
C TYR A 135 -16.57 -1.89 5.36
N ASP A 136 -16.06 -0.69 5.29
CA ASP A 136 -15.60 0.12 6.42
C ASP A 136 -16.53 1.33 6.52
N GLY A 137 -17.62 1.13 7.25
CA GLY A 137 -18.72 2.09 7.26
C GLY A 137 -18.54 3.24 8.24
N LEU A 138 -17.59 3.15 9.17
CA LEU A 138 -17.38 4.21 10.17
C LEU A 138 -16.76 5.45 9.52
N LYS A 139 -17.43 6.59 9.70
CA LYS A 139 -16.91 7.88 9.28
C LYS A 139 -16.78 8.81 10.50
N ILE A 140 -15.56 9.28 10.75
CA ILE A 140 -15.28 10.26 11.80
C ILE A 140 -14.42 11.35 11.21
N ASP A 141 -14.90 12.58 11.18
CA ASP A 141 -14.08 13.75 10.90
C ASP A 141 -13.31 14.17 12.16
N TRP A 142 -12.11 13.66 12.34
CA TRP A 142 -11.26 13.99 13.48
C TRP A 142 -10.87 15.48 13.56
N ASN A 143 -11.01 16.24 12.48
CA ASN A 143 -10.78 17.69 12.52
C ASN A 143 -11.89 18.40 13.30
N GLN A 144 -13.13 17.93 13.19
CA GLN A 144 -14.27 18.43 13.97
C GLN A 144 -14.06 18.21 15.48
N TRP A 145 -13.37 17.12 15.85
CA TRP A 145 -13.11 16.72 17.24
C TRP A 145 -11.72 17.12 17.73
N ARG A 146 -11.01 17.92 16.96
CA ARG A 146 -9.67 18.41 17.30
C ARG A 146 -9.71 19.30 18.54
N GLY A 147 -8.95 18.91 19.57
CA GLY A 147 -8.92 19.62 20.85
C GLY A 147 -9.87 19.05 21.92
N TYR A 148 -10.71 18.09 21.57
CA TYR A 148 -11.47 17.35 22.58
C TYR A 148 -10.53 16.46 23.40
N ARG A 149 -10.77 16.42 24.73
CA ARG A 149 -10.09 15.48 25.60
C ARG A 149 -10.64 14.07 25.39
N MET A 150 -9.83 13.08 25.67
CA MET A 150 -10.23 11.66 25.53
C MET A 150 -11.50 11.33 26.35
N GLU A 151 -11.66 11.94 27.51
CA GLU A 151 -12.86 11.81 28.33
C GLU A 151 -14.15 12.25 27.60
N ASN A 152 -14.07 13.35 26.86
CA ASN A 152 -15.19 13.83 26.06
C ASN A 152 -15.51 12.87 24.90
N ILE A 153 -14.47 12.29 24.26
CA ILE A 153 -14.65 11.30 23.19
C ILE A 153 -15.34 10.04 23.71
N ARG A 154 -14.99 9.58 24.93
CA ARG A 154 -15.63 8.42 25.55
C ARG A 154 -17.13 8.63 25.80
N ASN A 155 -17.51 9.79 26.31
CA ASN A 155 -18.86 10.08 26.78
C ASN A 155 -19.76 10.72 25.73
N ASN A 156 -19.20 11.24 24.63
CA ASN A 156 -19.98 11.93 23.61
C ASN A 156 -20.78 10.94 22.76
N GLN A 157 -22.09 11.08 22.76
CA GLN A 157 -23.00 10.19 22.03
C GLN A 157 -23.05 10.45 20.52
N ASP A 158 -22.55 11.60 20.03
CA ASP A 158 -22.66 11.97 18.62
C ASP A 158 -21.50 11.43 17.78
N ILE A 159 -20.34 11.12 18.41
CA ILE A 159 -19.18 10.60 17.70
C ILE A 159 -19.46 9.20 17.15
N GLY A 160 -19.10 8.98 15.88
CA GLY A 160 -19.19 7.68 15.21
C GLY A 160 -20.60 7.30 14.75
N THR A 161 -21.50 8.29 14.62
CA THR A 161 -22.83 8.11 14.05
C THR A 161 -22.87 8.28 12.54
N GLU A 162 -21.92 9.00 11.96
CA GLU A 162 -21.80 9.15 10.52
C GLU A 162 -21.30 7.86 9.87
N MET A 163 -21.77 7.59 8.66
CA MET A 163 -21.40 6.40 7.92
C MET A 163 -21.09 6.68 6.45
N ASP A 164 -20.33 5.79 5.83
CA ASP A 164 -20.22 5.63 4.37
C ASP A 164 -21.03 4.40 3.93
N THR A 165 -21.59 4.44 2.74
CA THR A 165 -22.38 3.34 2.14
C THR A 165 -21.55 2.49 1.16
N LYS A 166 -20.35 2.93 0.83
CA LYS A 166 -19.51 2.33 -0.22
C LYS A 166 -18.86 1.05 0.27
N VAL A 167 -18.90 0.04 -0.58
CA VAL A 167 -18.14 -1.19 -0.39
C VAL A 167 -16.91 -1.14 -1.30
N ALA A 168 -15.74 -1.08 -0.70
CA ALA A 168 -14.48 -1.04 -1.42
C ALA A 168 -14.18 -2.38 -2.09
N VAL A 169 -13.71 -2.33 -3.33
CA VAL A 169 -13.13 -3.48 -4.04
C VAL A 169 -11.62 -3.39 -3.90
N MET A 170 -11.02 -4.46 -3.40
CA MET A 170 -9.58 -4.55 -3.27
C MET A 170 -9.06 -5.81 -3.96
N ARG A 171 -7.81 -5.76 -4.40
CA ARG A 171 -7.03 -6.94 -4.82
C ARG A 171 -5.98 -7.23 -3.77
N GLU A 172 -5.96 -8.48 -3.31
CA GLU A 172 -4.98 -8.97 -2.35
C GLU A 172 -4.12 -10.04 -3.02
N PHE A 173 -2.80 -9.88 -2.97
CA PHE A 173 -1.84 -10.82 -3.54
C PHE A 173 -0.51 -10.82 -2.77
N LYS A 174 0.16 -11.96 -2.76
CA LYS A 174 1.43 -12.11 -2.05
C LYS A 174 2.61 -11.81 -2.96
N ASN A 175 3.56 -10.99 -2.47
CA ASN A 175 4.83 -10.73 -3.13
C ASN A 175 5.82 -11.88 -2.90
N SER A 176 5.60 -13.04 -3.50
CA SER A 176 6.45 -14.22 -3.31
C SER A 176 6.88 -14.85 -4.62
N GLU A 177 7.98 -15.60 -4.61
CA GLU A 177 8.47 -16.36 -5.77
C GLU A 177 7.44 -17.40 -6.24
N ALA A 178 6.73 -18.04 -5.31
CA ALA A 178 5.66 -18.97 -5.63
C ALA A 178 4.49 -18.28 -6.36
N ASN A 179 4.40 -16.97 -6.26
CA ASN A 179 3.41 -16.14 -6.95
C ASN A 179 4.03 -15.32 -8.11
N HIS A 180 5.15 -15.77 -8.67
CA HIS A 180 5.87 -15.15 -9.79
C HIS A 180 6.43 -13.74 -9.50
N LEU A 181 6.41 -13.31 -8.25
CA LEU A 181 6.99 -12.07 -7.72
C LEU A 181 8.22 -12.40 -6.86
N GLY A 182 8.38 -11.79 -5.68
CA GLY A 182 9.43 -12.15 -4.72
C GLY A 182 10.62 -11.20 -4.71
N MET A 183 10.64 -10.22 -5.60
CA MET A 183 11.54 -9.07 -5.49
C MET A 183 10.91 -8.05 -4.52
N PRO A 184 11.66 -7.45 -3.58
CA PRO A 184 11.17 -6.30 -2.84
C PRO A 184 10.64 -5.23 -3.79
N LEU A 185 9.47 -4.68 -3.50
CA LEU A 185 8.83 -3.69 -4.35
C LEU A 185 9.01 -2.30 -3.72
N PRO A 186 9.67 -1.35 -4.41
CA PRO A 186 9.74 0.03 -3.96
C PRO A 186 8.36 0.66 -3.81
N LYS A 187 8.22 1.61 -2.88
CA LYS A 187 7.02 2.44 -2.83
C LYS A 187 6.77 3.10 -4.18
N GLY A 188 5.52 3.15 -4.60
CA GLY A 188 5.19 3.70 -5.90
C GLY A 188 3.73 3.67 -6.24
N ARG A 189 3.41 4.16 -7.43
CA ARG A 189 2.04 4.24 -7.95
C ARG A 189 1.69 2.95 -8.68
N VAL A 190 0.56 2.36 -8.31
CA VAL A 190 -0.02 1.19 -8.98
C VAL A 190 -1.24 1.64 -9.76
N ARG A 191 -1.29 1.31 -11.04
CA ARG A 191 -2.46 1.50 -11.90
C ARG A 191 -3.05 0.16 -12.28
N PHE A 192 -4.36 0.04 -12.11
CA PHE A 192 -5.11 -1.14 -12.47
C PHE A 192 -5.85 -0.95 -13.79
N TYR A 193 -5.75 -1.96 -14.61
CA TYR A 193 -6.48 -2.08 -15.86
C TYR A 193 -7.24 -3.41 -15.86
N LYS A 194 -8.43 -3.41 -16.41
CA LYS A 194 -9.18 -4.62 -16.71
C LYS A 194 -9.26 -4.80 -18.21
N GLN A 195 -9.01 -6.00 -18.67
CA GLN A 195 -9.24 -6.34 -20.06
C GLN A 195 -10.72 -6.64 -20.25
N ASP A 196 -11.34 -5.98 -21.23
CA ASP A 196 -12.74 -6.19 -21.62
C ASP A 196 -12.86 -7.26 -22.72
N ASP A 197 -14.08 -7.60 -23.13
CA ASP A 197 -14.41 -8.62 -24.14
C ASP A 197 -13.76 -8.35 -25.50
N ASP A 198 -13.57 -7.08 -25.86
CA ASP A 198 -12.89 -6.62 -27.07
C ASP A 198 -11.36 -6.62 -26.97
N LYS A 199 -10.81 -7.10 -25.83
CA LYS A 199 -9.38 -7.10 -25.47
C LYS A 199 -8.77 -5.70 -25.25
N GLN A 200 -9.59 -4.66 -25.17
CA GLN A 200 -9.12 -3.34 -24.75
C GLN A 200 -8.84 -3.31 -23.23
N LEU A 201 -7.98 -2.41 -22.84
CA LEU A 201 -7.62 -2.22 -21.44
C LEU A 201 -8.37 -1.01 -20.89
N GLU A 202 -9.30 -1.27 -19.98
CA GLU A 202 -10.04 -0.23 -19.27
C GLU A 202 -9.33 0.11 -17.95
N PHE A 203 -9.05 1.38 -17.76
CA PHE A 203 -8.50 1.87 -16.50
C PHE A 203 -9.55 1.76 -15.39
N THR A 204 -9.25 1.01 -14.33
CA THR A 204 -10.20 0.77 -13.23
C THR A 204 -9.83 1.47 -11.93
N GLY A 205 -8.62 1.98 -11.80
CA GLY A 205 -8.22 2.76 -10.64
C GLY A 205 -6.71 2.84 -10.45
N GLU A 206 -6.29 3.70 -9.53
CA GLU A 206 -4.89 3.81 -9.11
C GLU A 206 -4.78 3.89 -7.59
N ASN A 207 -3.64 3.47 -7.07
CA ASN A 207 -3.31 3.55 -5.66
C ASN A 207 -1.80 3.75 -5.47
N LEU A 208 -1.40 4.02 -4.24
CA LEU A 208 0.00 4.01 -3.83
C LEU A 208 0.27 2.77 -2.99
N ILE A 209 1.40 2.14 -3.21
CA ILE A 209 1.93 1.10 -2.33
C ILE A 209 3.15 1.61 -1.60
N ASP A 210 3.32 1.15 -0.37
CA ASP A 210 4.54 1.34 0.40
C ASP A 210 5.63 0.34 -0.02
N HIS A 211 6.84 0.55 0.49
CA HIS A 211 7.90 -0.43 0.37
C HIS A 211 7.41 -1.80 0.85
N THR A 212 7.40 -2.77 -0.06
CA THR A 212 6.83 -4.09 0.21
C THR A 212 7.92 -5.15 0.11
N PRO A 213 8.38 -5.70 1.23
CA PRO A 213 9.36 -6.77 1.25
C PRO A 213 8.91 -8.04 0.50
N LYS A 214 9.86 -8.92 0.23
CA LYS A 214 9.54 -10.28 -0.21
C LYS A 214 8.67 -10.99 0.83
N ASP A 215 7.76 -11.82 0.35
CA ASP A 215 6.82 -12.64 1.12
C ASP A 215 5.73 -11.87 1.90
N GLU A 216 5.65 -10.55 1.75
CA GLU A 216 4.57 -9.74 2.27
C GLU A 216 3.34 -9.72 1.35
N THR A 217 2.17 -9.43 1.94
CA THR A 217 0.90 -9.36 1.22
C THR A 217 0.53 -7.92 0.92
N LEU A 218 0.31 -7.65 -0.37
CA LEU A 218 -0.23 -6.38 -0.82
C LEU A 218 -1.75 -6.44 -0.86
N ARG A 219 -2.38 -5.40 -0.34
CA ARG A 219 -3.81 -5.15 -0.50
C ARG A 219 -3.99 -3.79 -1.15
N VAL A 220 -4.53 -3.77 -2.35
CA VAL A 220 -4.60 -2.58 -3.19
C VAL A 220 -6.05 -2.28 -3.53
N PHE A 221 -6.47 -1.05 -3.25
CA PHE A 221 -7.80 -0.56 -3.59
C PHE A 221 -7.93 -0.37 -5.10
N THR A 222 -9.00 -0.90 -5.69
CA THR A 222 -9.26 -0.83 -7.14
C THR A 222 -10.53 -0.05 -7.49
N GLY A 223 -11.28 0.42 -6.50
CA GLY A 223 -12.50 1.18 -6.68
C GLY A 223 -13.61 0.76 -5.72
N ASN A 224 -14.81 1.28 -5.89
CA ASN A 224 -15.97 0.90 -5.10
C ASN A 224 -16.92 0.04 -5.94
N ALA A 225 -17.51 -0.98 -5.33
CA ALA A 225 -18.49 -1.82 -5.99
C ALA A 225 -19.80 -1.05 -6.18
N PHE A 226 -20.30 -0.96 -7.40
CA PHE A 226 -21.55 -0.27 -7.71
C PHE A 226 -22.78 -1.01 -7.14
N ASP A 227 -22.77 -2.34 -7.24
CA ASP A 227 -23.89 -3.21 -6.86
C ASP A 227 -23.82 -3.74 -5.42
N LEU A 228 -22.90 -3.22 -4.60
CA LEU A 228 -22.81 -3.56 -3.19
C LEU A 228 -22.97 -2.31 -2.34
N VAL A 229 -23.87 -2.38 -1.36
CA VAL A 229 -24.15 -1.25 -0.49
C VAL A 229 -24.09 -1.71 0.96
N GLY A 230 -23.39 -0.95 1.77
CA GLY A 230 -23.37 -1.11 3.21
C GLY A 230 -24.14 0.03 3.91
N GLU A 231 -24.69 -0.25 5.06
CA GLU A 231 -25.34 0.73 5.92
C GLU A 231 -25.03 0.38 7.38
N ARG A 232 -24.51 1.34 8.12
CA ARG A 232 -24.13 1.16 9.53
C ARG A 232 -24.97 2.07 10.42
N LEU A 233 -25.73 1.48 11.30
CA LEU A 233 -26.60 2.21 12.22
C LEU A 233 -26.22 1.88 13.66
N ARG A 234 -25.99 2.89 14.48
CA ARG A 234 -25.94 2.71 15.92
C ARG A 234 -27.37 2.66 16.47
N THR A 235 -27.78 1.51 16.99
CA THR A 235 -29.15 1.26 17.47
C THR A 235 -29.34 1.61 18.91
N ASN A 236 -28.27 1.58 19.71
CA ASN A 236 -28.32 1.91 21.13
C ASN A 236 -27.00 2.46 21.64
N VAL A 237 -27.07 3.33 22.65
CA VAL A 237 -25.91 3.77 23.42
C VAL A 237 -26.32 3.96 24.87
N LYS A 238 -25.49 3.43 25.78
CA LYS A 238 -25.64 3.64 27.24
C LYS A 238 -24.30 4.09 27.78
N VAL A 239 -24.31 5.14 28.56
CA VAL A 239 -23.11 5.69 29.21
C VAL A 239 -23.36 5.72 30.72
N ASP A 240 -22.40 5.16 31.47
CA ASP A 240 -22.33 5.34 32.91
C ASP A 240 -21.01 5.96 33.31
N SER A 241 -21.00 7.28 33.41
CA SER A 241 -19.81 8.04 33.75
C SER A 241 -19.33 7.79 35.20
N SER A 242 -20.23 7.37 36.09
CA SER A 242 -19.92 7.09 37.50
C SER A 242 -19.17 5.77 37.67
N ASN A 243 -19.57 4.75 36.88
CA ASN A 243 -18.93 3.43 36.85
C ASN A 243 -17.94 3.27 35.72
N HIS A 244 -17.66 4.33 34.97
CA HIS A 244 -16.63 4.38 33.92
C HIS A 244 -16.82 3.35 32.82
N TRP A 245 -18.02 3.25 32.24
CA TRP A 245 -18.29 2.36 31.12
C TRP A 245 -19.26 2.97 30.08
N LEU A 246 -19.21 2.42 28.89
CA LEU A 246 -20.12 2.75 27.78
C LEU A 246 -20.42 1.48 26.96
N ASP A 247 -21.71 1.29 26.65
CA ASP A 247 -22.17 0.27 25.69
C ASP A 247 -22.67 0.92 24.41
N GLU A 248 -22.26 0.38 23.27
CA GLU A 248 -22.81 0.75 21.96
C GLU A 248 -23.27 -0.50 21.21
N SER A 249 -24.50 -0.43 20.66
CA SER A 249 -25.04 -1.50 19.80
C SER A 249 -25.15 -1.00 18.37
N PHE A 250 -24.75 -1.84 17.42
CA PHE A 250 -24.75 -1.52 16.00
C PHE A 250 -25.50 -2.57 15.19
N GLU A 251 -26.15 -2.08 14.13
CA GLU A 251 -26.74 -2.88 13.07
C GLU A 251 -26.09 -2.47 11.75
N ILE A 252 -25.56 -3.47 11.01
CA ILE A 252 -24.89 -3.27 9.73
C ILE A 252 -25.67 -4.07 8.70
N LYS A 253 -26.26 -3.38 7.72
CA LYS A 253 -26.99 -3.98 6.60
C LYS A 253 -26.08 -3.99 5.38
N LEU A 254 -26.01 -5.14 4.73
CA LEU A 254 -25.24 -5.35 3.50
C LEU A 254 -26.18 -5.81 2.40
N ARG A 255 -26.24 -5.07 1.32
CA ARG A 255 -27.07 -5.39 0.15
C ARG A 255 -26.19 -5.79 -1.03
N ASN A 256 -26.49 -6.94 -1.59
CA ASN A 256 -25.83 -7.45 -2.80
C ASN A 256 -26.83 -7.45 -3.97
N HIS A 257 -26.67 -6.53 -4.90
CA HIS A 257 -27.46 -6.46 -6.13
C HIS A 257 -26.79 -7.18 -7.31
N LYS A 258 -25.64 -7.85 -7.08
CA LYS A 258 -25.00 -8.70 -8.07
C LYS A 258 -25.77 -10.00 -8.28
N LYS A 259 -25.55 -10.63 -9.43
CA LYS A 259 -26.12 -11.95 -9.75
C LYS A 259 -25.31 -13.12 -9.20
N GLU A 260 -24.24 -12.84 -8.49
CA GLU A 260 -23.36 -13.83 -7.86
C GLU A 260 -23.28 -13.58 -6.35
N PRO A 261 -23.08 -14.64 -5.54
CA PRO A 261 -22.83 -14.47 -4.10
C PRO A 261 -21.45 -13.85 -3.89
N VAL A 262 -21.35 -13.03 -2.85
CA VAL A 262 -20.08 -12.40 -2.45
C VAL A 262 -19.83 -12.61 -0.96
N GLN A 263 -18.56 -12.53 -0.54
CA GLN A 263 -18.18 -12.39 0.85
C GLN A 263 -17.74 -10.94 1.09
N ILE A 264 -18.41 -10.24 2.00
CA ILE A 264 -18.05 -8.88 2.38
C ILE A 264 -17.34 -8.93 3.74
N ARG A 265 -16.15 -8.34 3.81
CA ARG A 265 -15.40 -8.12 5.06
C ARG A 265 -15.89 -6.81 5.66
N VAL A 266 -16.61 -6.89 6.77
CA VAL A 266 -17.09 -5.72 7.53
C VAL A 266 -16.05 -5.38 8.57
N VAL A 267 -15.46 -4.20 8.44
CA VAL A 267 -14.43 -3.69 9.36
C VAL A 267 -15.06 -2.71 10.32
N GLU A 268 -14.88 -2.96 11.61
CA GLU A 268 -15.39 -2.09 12.68
C GLU A 268 -14.22 -1.61 13.55
N HIS A 269 -14.14 -0.29 13.74
CA HIS A 269 -13.13 0.38 14.55
C HIS A 269 -13.69 0.70 15.92
N LEU A 270 -13.14 0.08 16.97
CA LEU A 270 -13.54 0.24 18.36
C LEU A 270 -12.76 1.41 18.99
N PHE A 271 -13.06 2.62 18.55
CA PHE A 271 -12.26 3.83 18.77
C PHE A 271 -12.42 4.49 20.15
N ARG A 272 -13.46 4.11 20.92
CA ARG A 272 -13.78 4.77 22.19
C ARG A 272 -12.71 4.56 23.25
N TRP A 273 -12.24 3.32 23.38
CA TRP A 273 -11.23 2.95 24.36
C TRP A 273 -10.50 1.64 24.02
N THR A 274 -9.37 1.43 24.66
CA THR A 274 -8.54 0.22 24.43
C THR A 274 -9.05 -1.01 25.18
N ASN A 275 -9.74 -0.81 26.31
CA ASN A 275 -10.35 -1.89 27.05
C ASN A 275 -11.81 -2.04 26.61
N TRP A 276 -12.07 -3.09 25.83
CA TRP A 276 -13.39 -3.37 25.25
C TRP A 276 -13.68 -4.86 25.17
N GLU A 277 -14.95 -5.18 25.16
CA GLU A 277 -15.48 -6.53 24.98
C GLU A 277 -16.70 -6.50 24.08
N ILE A 278 -16.85 -7.52 23.21
CA ILE A 278 -18.08 -7.73 22.44
C ILE A 278 -19.00 -8.61 23.28
N THR A 279 -20.04 -8.01 23.81
CA THR A 279 -21.02 -8.68 24.71
C THR A 279 -22.10 -9.41 23.93
N GLU A 280 -22.49 -8.91 22.75
CA GLU A 280 -23.48 -9.52 21.87
C GLU A 280 -22.99 -9.50 20.43
N LYS A 281 -23.29 -10.54 19.65
CA LYS A 281 -22.93 -10.63 18.24
C LYS A 281 -23.81 -11.61 17.48
N SER A 282 -24.13 -11.29 16.22
CA SER A 282 -24.92 -12.15 15.34
C SER A 282 -24.08 -13.17 14.56
N GLY A 283 -22.75 -13.09 14.62
CA GLY A 283 -21.83 -13.98 13.92
C GLY A 283 -20.39 -13.91 14.46
N PRO A 284 -19.49 -14.77 13.96
CA PRO A 284 -18.10 -14.75 14.36
C PRO A 284 -17.37 -13.51 13.81
N PHE A 285 -16.41 -13.01 14.58
CA PHE A 285 -15.48 -11.97 14.15
C PHE A 285 -14.03 -12.38 14.43
N THR A 286 -13.12 -11.71 13.77
CA THR A 286 -11.68 -11.81 14.01
C THR A 286 -11.16 -10.46 14.49
N LYS A 287 -10.34 -10.45 15.53
CA LYS A 287 -9.61 -9.26 15.96
C LYS A 287 -8.40 -9.08 15.05
N THR A 288 -8.36 -8.00 14.28
CA THR A 288 -7.28 -7.72 13.33
C THR A 288 -6.15 -6.88 13.95
N ASN A 289 -6.50 -6.02 14.91
CA ASN A 289 -5.53 -5.29 15.74
C ASN A 289 -6.16 -4.94 17.11
N ALA A 290 -5.49 -4.08 17.90
CA ALA A 290 -5.94 -3.73 19.25
C ALA A 290 -7.37 -3.17 19.32
N GLN A 291 -7.79 -2.43 18.31
CA GLN A 291 -9.08 -1.72 18.27
C GLN A 291 -9.86 -1.94 16.97
N THR A 292 -9.60 -3.02 16.24
CA THR A 292 -10.30 -3.33 14.99
C THR A 292 -10.73 -4.79 14.95
N ILE A 293 -11.98 -5.01 14.58
CA ILE A 293 -12.56 -6.33 14.35
C ILE A 293 -13.07 -6.44 12.92
N GLU A 294 -13.09 -7.65 12.38
CA GLU A 294 -13.57 -7.98 11.03
C GLU A 294 -14.61 -9.10 11.12
N PHE A 295 -15.79 -8.87 10.55
CA PHE A 295 -16.77 -9.92 10.26
C PHE A 295 -16.66 -10.32 8.80
N ARG A 296 -16.67 -11.62 8.49
CA ARG A 296 -16.75 -12.15 7.14
C ARG A 296 -18.15 -12.61 6.84
N VAL A 297 -18.85 -11.84 6.05
CA VAL A 297 -20.30 -11.98 5.85
C VAL A 297 -20.57 -12.49 4.43
N PRO A 298 -21.03 -13.75 4.28
CA PRO A 298 -21.51 -14.21 2.97
C PRO A 298 -22.88 -13.60 2.70
N VAL A 299 -23.04 -12.99 1.51
CA VAL A 299 -24.29 -12.38 1.03
C VAL A 299 -24.60 -12.99 -0.32
N LYS A 300 -25.76 -13.64 -0.45
CA LYS A 300 -26.18 -14.27 -1.71
C LYS A 300 -26.51 -13.22 -2.77
N ALA A 301 -26.68 -13.66 -4.01
CA ALA A 301 -27.20 -12.82 -5.07
C ALA A 301 -28.57 -12.23 -4.68
N ASP A 302 -28.78 -10.95 -4.96
CA ASP A 302 -30.00 -10.19 -4.66
C ASP A 302 -30.47 -10.29 -3.19
N GLU A 303 -29.53 -10.47 -2.22
CA GLU A 303 -29.82 -10.62 -0.78
C GLU A 303 -29.44 -9.36 0.00
N GLU A 304 -30.23 -9.07 1.06
CA GLU A 304 -29.81 -8.22 2.16
C GLU A 304 -29.45 -9.08 3.38
N LYS A 305 -28.30 -8.82 3.97
CA LYS A 305 -27.78 -9.49 5.17
C LYS A 305 -27.50 -8.48 6.27
N THR A 306 -27.91 -8.80 7.50
CA THR A 306 -27.70 -7.94 8.66
C THR A 306 -26.72 -8.56 9.64
N VAL A 307 -25.74 -7.78 10.08
CA VAL A 307 -24.84 -8.07 11.18
C VAL A 307 -25.20 -7.17 12.36
N ARG A 308 -25.23 -7.74 13.56
CA ARG A 308 -25.46 -6.97 14.81
C ARG A 308 -24.38 -7.31 15.80
N TYR A 309 -23.97 -6.31 16.56
CA TYR A 309 -23.09 -6.50 17.71
C TYR A 309 -23.27 -5.40 18.75
N THR A 310 -22.91 -5.72 19.98
CA THR A 310 -22.82 -4.77 21.11
C THR A 310 -21.40 -4.79 21.64
N VAL A 311 -20.81 -3.63 21.79
CA VAL A 311 -19.49 -3.45 22.39
C VAL A 311 -19.62 -2.74 23.72
N HIS A 312 -18.97 -3.30 24.73
CA HIS A 312 -18.79 -2.71 26.06
C HIS A 312 -17.39 -2.14 26.18
N TYR A 313 -17.27 -0.90 26.62
CA TYR A 313 -16.00 -0.23 26.94
C TYR A 313 -15.96 0.10 28.42
N SER A 314 -14.79 -0.08 29.06
CA SER A 314 -14.58 0.27 30.47
C SER A 314 -13.23 0.99 30.68
N TRP A 315 -13.15 1.95 31.60
CA TRP A 315 -11.93 2.74 31.85
C TRP A 315 -11.75 3.15 33.30
#